data_6aaaccb7fefb0b5f60d9840e35948c8a
#
_entry.id   6aaaccb7fefb0b5f60d9840e35948c8a
#
_cell.length_a   1.000
_cell.length_b   1.000
_cell.length_c   1.000
_cell.angle_alpha   90.00
_cell.angle_beta   90.00
_cell.angle_gamma   90.00
#
_symmetry.space_group_name_H-M   'P 1'
#
loop_
_entity.id
_entity.type
_entity.pdbx_description
1 polymer ?
#
loop_
_entity_poly.entity_id
_entity_poly.type
_entity_poly.pdbx_seq_one_letter_code
_entity_poly.pdbx_strand_id
1 'polypeptide(L)'
;MVARVLGSILTLALLALSACGGSGSDSTSTDGSNAITPGNADPADVEVIDGWVTALRHGDVDAAAEYFAIPSVAENGPILVRIRSIEDARRFNESLPCGARLIRADSTGEFTTATFRLTERPGPGSCGSGTGGVAKTSFVIRDGKIAQWRRVGAGGGGAPAPSSST
;
A
#
# COMPACT_ATOMS: atom_id res chain seq x y z
N MET A 1 25.55 -36.32 -38.96
CA MET A 1 24.41 -36.93 -39.68
C MET A 1 23.21 -36.10 -39.29
N VAL A 2 22.83 -35.13 -40.13
CA VAL A 2 21.72 -35.15 -41.10
C VAL A 2 20.39 -35.45 -40.35
N ALA A 3 19.32 -34.62 -40.33
CA ALA A 3 18.70 -33.92 -41.42
C ALA A 3 17.83 -32.74 -40.95
N ARG A 4 17.79 -31.74 -41.78
CA ARG A 4 16.83 -30.63 -41.91
C ARG A 4 15.43 -31.15 -42.25
N VAL A 5 14.37 -30.50 -41.74
CA VAL A 5 13.13 -30.33 -42.50
C VAL A 5 12.63 -28.91 -42.34
N LEU A 6 12.65 -28.19 -43.43
CA LEU A 6 11.92 -26.95 -43.70
C LEU A 6 10.42 -27.27 -43.87
N GLY A 7 9.56 -26.39 -43.37
CA GLY A 7 8.14 -26.38 -43.73
C GLY A 7 7.62 -24.96 -43.64
N SER A 8 7.79 -24.21 -44.74
CA SER A 8 7.05 -22.97 -45.01
C SER A 8 5.61 -23.30 -45.35
N ILE A 9 4.66 -22.64 -44.68
CA ILE A 9 3.34 -22.39 -45.29
C ILE A 9 2.93 -20.96 -44.97
N LEU A 10 2.97 -20.19 -46.02
CA LEU A 10 2.43 -18.86 -46.20
C LEU A 10 0.92 -19.00 -46.45
N THR A 11 0.08 -18.32 -45.67
CA THR A 11 -1.29 -18.05 -46.12
C THR A 11 -1.73 -16.66 -45.74
N LEU A 12 -2.17 -15.99 -46.75
CA LEU A 12 -2.54 -14.60 -46.98
C LEU A 12 -3.97 -14.30 -46.50
N ALA A 13 -4.18 -13.07 -46.03
CA ALA A 13 -5.35 -12.19 -46.20
C ALA A 13 -6.70 -12.58 -45.58
N LEU A 14 -7.29 -11.66 -44.80
CA LEU A 14 -8.37 -10.79 -45.28
C LEU A 14 -8.71 -9.70 -44.26
N LEU A 15 -8.77 -8.48 -44.76
CA LEU A 15 -9.33 -7.31 -44.10
C LEU A 15 -10.84 -7.50 -43.86
N ALA A 16 -11.31 -7.09 -42.67
CA ALA A 16 -12.67 -6.61 -42.51
C ALA A 16 -12.67 -5.42 -41.55
N LEU A 17 -12.80 -4.21 -42.11
CA LEU A 17 -13.28 -3.04 -41.39
C LEU A 17 -14.74 -3.30 -41.01
N SER A 18 -15.06 -3.10 -39.73
CA SER A 18 -16.43 -2.80 -39.32
C SER A 18 -16.35 -1.75 -38.25
N ALA A 19 -16.55 -0.53 -38.68
CA ALA A 19 -16.95 0.56 -37.79
C ALA A 19 -18.43 0.36 -37.43
N CYS A 20 -18.74 0.36 -36.15
CA CYS A 20 -20.02 0.81 -35.66
C CYS A 20 -19.85 1.26 -34.21
N GLY A 21 -20.16 2.49 -33.99
CA GLY A 21 -20.33 3.16 -32.74
C GLY A 21 -21.48 2.54 -31.94
N GLY A 22 -21.36 2.68 -30.65
CA GLY A 22 -22.33 2.27 -29.64
C GLY A 22 -22.00 2.96 -28.34
N SER A 23 -22.65 4.07 -28.14
CA SER A 23 -22.74 4.76 -26.84
C SER A 23 -23.37 3.84 -25.80
N GLY A 24 -22.91 3.96 -24.58
CA GLY A 24 -23.71 3.71 -23.39
C GLY A 24 -23.72 2.25 -22.94
N SER A 25 -23.05 2.01 -21.88
CA SER A 25 -23.50 1.03 -20.90
C SER A 25 -23.00 1.47 -19.53
N ASP A 26 -23.90 2.12 -18.82
CA ASP A 26 -23.88 2.17 -17.37
C ASP A 26 -23.81 0.74 -16.85
N SER A 27 -22.61 0.31 -16.50
CA SER A 27 -22.44 -0.86 -15.65
C SER A 27 -22.44 -0.38 -14.22
N THR A 28 -23.62 -0.24 -13.67
CA THR A 28 -23.83 -0.14 -12.23
C THR A 28 -23.44 -1.47 -11.60
N SER A 29 -22.17 -1.69 -11.43
CA SER A 29 -21.67 -2.71 -10.52
C SER A 29 -21.72 -2.12 -9.12
N THR A 30 -22.82 -2.38 -8.45
CA THR A 30 -22.94 -2.24 -7.00
C THR A 30 -22.17 -3.37 -6.35
N ASP A 31 -20.87 -3.32 -6.46
CA ASP A 31 -19.96 -4.03 -5.58
C ASP A 31 -19.44 -3.00 -4.61
N GLY A 32 -19.49 -3.31 -3.30
CA GLY A 32 -19.12 -2.38 -2.24
C GLY A 32 -17.67 -1.90 -2.41
N SER A 33 -17.48 -1.00 -3.34
CA SER A 33 -16.17 -0.45 -3.70
C SER A 33 -15.57 0.23 -2.50
N ASN A 34 -14.56 -0.42 -1.92
CA ASN A 34 -13.56 0.25 -1.09
C ASN A 34 -12.67 1.11 -1.99
N ALA A 35 -13.28 2.02 -2.75
CA ALA A 35 -12.53 2.93 -3.58
C ALA A 35 -11.68 3.83 -2.70
N ILE A 36 -10.37 3.83 -2.93
CA ILE A 36 -9.45 4.80 -2.34
C ILE A 36 -9.91 6.16 -2.83
N THR A 37 -10.25 7.06 -1.92
CA THR A 37 -10.56 8.45 -2.28
C THR A 37 -9.27 9.10 -2.77
N PRO A 38 -9.23 9.66 -3.98
CA PRO A 38 -8.03 10.31 -4.47
C PRO A 38 -7.55 11.38 -3.50
N GLY A 39 -6.28 11.28 -3.10
CA GLY A 39 -5.52 12.29 -2.40
C GLY A 39 -4.52 12.93 -3.37
N ASN A 40 -3.57 13.71 -2.84
CA ASN A 40 -2.48 14.30 -3.62
C ASN A 40 -1.17 13.52 -3.48
N ALA A 41 -1.19 12.30 -2.93
CA ALA A 41 -0.01 11.49 -2.78
C ALA A 41 0.52 10.97 -4.12
N ASP A 42 1.84 10.77 -4.19
CA ASP A 42 2.48 10.11 -5.32
C ASP A 42 1.87 8.70 -5.50
N PRO A 43 1.43 8.33 -6.70
CA PRO A 43 0.89 7.00 -6.95
C PRO A 43 1.83 5.85 -6.57
N ALA A 44 3.15 6.02 -6.72
CA ALA A 44 4.13 5.03 -6.33
C ALA A 44 4.17 4.83 -4.80
N ASP A 45 4.04 5.90 -4.02
CA ASP A 45 3.92 5.82 -2.56
C ASP A 45 2.63 5.11 -2.15
N VAL A 46 1.53 5.43 -2.84
CA VAL A 46 0.22 4.79 -2.60
C VAL A 46 0.31 3.29 -2.83
N GLU A 47 0.97 2.85 -3.91
CA GLU A 47 1.15 1.43 -4.23
C GLU A 47 1.93 0.70 -3.12
N VAL A 48 3.03 1.28 -2.64
CA VAL A 48 3.82 0.71 -1.53
C VAL A 48 2.97 0.59 -0.26
N ILE A 49 2.25 1.65 0.11
CA ILE A 49 1.45 1.71 1.32
C ILE A 49 0.27 0.74 1.25
N ASP A 50 -0.42 0.67 0.11
CA ASP A 50 -1.57 -0.23 -0.09
C ASP A 50 -1.12 -1.70 -0.15
N GLY A 51 0.00 -1.99 -0.80
CA GLY A 51 0.61 -3.32 -0.81
C GLY A 51 0.95 -3.79 0.60
N TRP A 52 1.66 -2.96 1.38
CA TRP A 52 2.00 -3.24 2.77
C TRP A 52 0.76 -3.54 3.62
N VAL A 53 -0.22 -2.64 3.62
CA VAL A 53 -1.41 -2.79 4.47
C VAL A 53 -2.29 -3.95 4.04
N THR A 54 -2.28 -4.29 2.75
CA THR A 54 -3.00 -5.45 2.22
C THR A 54 -2.38 -6.75 2.70
N ALA A 55 -1.04 -6.90 2.63
CA ALA A 55 -0.34 -8.04 3.20
C ALA A 55 -0.62 -8.17 4.70
N LEU A 56 -0.50 -7.08 5.46
CA LEU A 56 -0.78 -7.05 6.89
C LEU A 56 -2.22 -7.47 7.20
N ARG A 57 -3.20 -6.98 6.45
CA ARG A 57 -4.63 -7.31 6.62
C ARG A 57 -4.93 -8.78 6.39
N HIS A 58 -4.19 -9.44 5.51
CA HIS A 58 -4.31 -10.88 5.28
C HIS A 58 -3.53 -11.72 6.29
N GLY A 59 -2.81 -11.09 7.22
CA GLY A 59 -1.97 -11.77 8.22
C GLY A 59 -0.63 -12.24 7.66
N ASP A 60 -0.29 -11.86 6.43
CA ASP A 60 1.00 -12.19 5.81
C ASP A 60 2.05 -11.17 6.27
N VAL A 61 2.57 -11.42 7.47
CA VAL A 61 3.57 -10.55 8.11
C VAL A 61 4.93 -10.62 7.40
N ASP A 62 5.21 -11.72 6.72
CA ASP A 62 6.42 -11.91 5.94
C ASP A 62 6.38 -10.99 4.71
N ALA A 63 5.33 -11.06 3.92
CA ALA A 63 5.13 -10.15 2.79
C ALA A 63 5.06 -8.69 3.25
N ALA A 64 4.40 -8.39 4.37
CA ALA A 64 4.35 -7.03 4.92
C ALA A 64 5.75 -6.53 5.32
N ALA A 65 6.62 -7.39 5.83
CA ALA A 65 7.99 -7.03 6.21
C ALA A 65 8.84 -6.61 5.00
N GLU A 66 8.61 -7.21 3.84
CA GLU A 66 9.35 -6.90 2.60
C GLU A 66 9.13 -5.46 2.10
N TYR A 67 8.10 -4.78 2.55
CA TYR A 67 7.88 -3.36 2.22
C TYR A 67 8.78 -2.40 2.98
N PHE A 68 9.46 -2.85 4.04
CA PHE A 68 10.35 -1.99 4.82
C PHE A 68 11.76 -1.90 4.22
N ALA A 69 12.32 -0.71 4.21
CA ALA A 69 13.74 -0.50 3.98
C ALA A 69 14.54 -1.06 5.18
N ILE A 70 15.74 -1.57 4.91
CA ILE A 70 16.67 -1.99 5.95
C ILE A 70 17.96 -1.16 5.81
N PRO A 71 18.27 -0.28 6.77
CA PRO A 71 17.53 0.02 8.01
C PRO A 71 16.34 0.96 7.80
N SER A 72 15.37 0.91 8.73
CA SER A 72 14.25 1.84 8.80
C SER A 72 13.81 2.10 10.26
N VAL A 73 12.81 2.96 10.44
CA VAL A 73 12.32 3.33 11.77
C VAL A 73 10.80 3.29 11.80
N ALA A 74 10.23 2.70 12.84
CA ALA A 74 8.81 2.75 13.14
C ALA A 74 8.55 3.44 14.49
N GLU A 75 7.60 4.39 14.52
CA GLU A 75 7.20 5.13 15.70
C GLU A 75 5.70 4.90 15.96
N ASN A 76 5.40 4.18 17.03
CA ASN A 76 4.02 3.88 17.45
C ASN A 76 3.73 4.53 18.81
N GLY A 77 3.24 5.76 18.78
CA GLY A 77 3.12 6.59 19.95
C GLY A 77 4.50 6.88 20.59
N PRO A 78 4.71 6.58 21.87
CA PRO A 78 6.01 6.83 22.53
C PRO A 78 7.07 5.76 22.19
N ILE A 79 6.72 4.71 21.47
CA ILE A 79 7.60 3.58 21.18
C ILE A 79 8.30 3.82 19.86
N LEU A 80 9.64 3.90 19.90
CA LEU A 80 10.51 3.95 18.74
C LEU A 80 11.15 2.57 18.49
N VAL A 81 10.86 1.97 17.34
CA VAL A 81 11.43 0.69 16.91
C VAL A 81 12.43 0.95 15.79
N ARG A 82 13.66 0.53 15.98
CA ARG A 82 14.69 0.51 14.93
C ARG A 82 14.64 -0.84 14.22
N ILE A 83 14.32 -0.81 12.95
CA ILE A 83 14.24 -1.98 12.08
C ILE A 83 15.58 -2.12 11.36
N ARG A 84 16.39 -3.11 11.74
CA ARG A 84 17.74 -3.33 11.24
C ARG A 84 17.86 -4.62 10.43
N SER A 85 16.81 -5.43 10.44
CA SER A 85 16.72 -6.70 9.72
C SER A 85 15.28 -6.96 9.29
N ILE A 86 15.10 -7.89 8.36
CA ILE A 86 13.77 -8.34 7.94
C ILE A 86 13.00 -8.97 9.11
N GLU A 87 13.69 -9.60 10.03
CA GLU A 87 13.12 -10.17 11.24
C GLU A 87 12.60 -9.09 12.20
N ASP A 88 13.28 -7.93 12.29
CA ASP A 88 12.76 -6.79 13.04
C ASP A 88 11.49 -6.24 12.40
N ALA A 89 11.45 -6.15 11.06
CA ALA A 89 10.27 -5.72 10.32
C ALA A 89 9.10 -6.68 10.54
N ARG A 90 9.34 -7.99 10.51
CA ARG A 90 8.34 -9.02 10.81
C ARG A 90 7.77 -8.82 12.21
N ARG A 91 8.61 -8.75 13.25
CA ARG A 91 8.18 -8.55 14.64
C ARG A 91 7.39 -7.26 14.83
N PHE A 92 7.79 -6.19 14.13
CA PHE A 92 7.03 -4.95 14.14
C PHE A 92 5.62 -5.16 13.56
N ASN A 93 5.49 -5.80 12.40
CA ASN A 93 4.20 -6.09 11.78
C ASN A 93 3.34 -7.03 12.64
N GLU A 94 3.93 -8.01 13.29
CA GLU A 94 3.25 -8.90 14.25
C GLU A 94 2.67 -8.13 15.44
N SER A 95 3.35 -7.09 15.90
CA SER A 95 2.91 -6.26 17.03
C SER A 95 1.70 -5.38 16.74
N LEU A 96 1.31 -5.24 15.47
CA LEU A 96 0.15 -4.47 15.05
C LEU A 96 -1.12 -5.34 15.14
N PRO A 97 -2.05 -5.10 16.08
CA PRO A 97 -3.18 -6.01 16.32
C PRO A 97 -4.27 -5.92 15.26
N CYS A 98 -4.32 -4.80 14.51
CA CYS A 98 -5.33 -4.55 13.50
C CYS A 98 -4.77 -4.76 12.09
N GLY A 99 -5.60 -5.30 11.20
CA GLY A 99 -5.51 -5.05 9.78
C GLY A 99 -6.09 -3.68 9.44
N ALA A 100 -5.93 -3.25 8.19
CA ALA A 100 -6.54 -2.01 7.75
C ALA A 100 -6.76 -1.99 6.23
N ARG A 101 -7.59 -1.04 5.77
CA ARG A 101 -7.78 -0.71 4.35
C ARG A 101 -7.41 0.73 4.15
N LEU A 102 -6.64 1.02 3.13
CA LEU A 102 -6.32 2.38 2.74
C LEU A 102 -7.60 3.09 2.26
N ILE A 103 -7.86 4.29 2.77
CA ILE A 103 -9.00 5.13 2.36
C ILE A 103 -8.49 6.29 1.51
N ARG A 104 -7.40 6.93 1.92
CA ARG A 104 -6.85 8.14 1.32
C ARG A 104 -5.38 8.29 1.66
N ALA A 105 -4.60 8.87 0.75
CA ALA A 105 -3.23 9.28 1.02
C ALA A 105 -2.97 10.70 0.49
N ASP A 106 -2.28 11.49 1.29
CA ASP A 106 -1.91 12.87 0.97
C ASP A 106 -0.43 13.09 1.30
N SER A 107 0.31 13.75 0.38
CA SER A 107 1.73 14.06 0.59
C SER A 107 1.94 15.51 0.99
N THR A 108 2.89 15.72 1.90
CA THR A 108 3.38 17.03 2.32
C THR A 108 4.88 16.92 2.58
N GLY A 109 5.68 17.56 1.73
CA GLY A 109 7.14 17.41 1.75
C GLY A 109 7.54 15.96 1.46
N GLU A 110 8.39 15.39 2.30
CA GLU A 110 8.84 13.99 2.16
C GLU A 110 7.86 12.97 2.80
N PHE A 111 6.77 13.45 3.42
CA PHE A 111 5.85 12.58 4.14
C PHE A 111 4.60 12.31 3.31
N THR A 112 4.23 11.04 3.22
CA THR A 112 2.93 10.61 2.72
C THR A 112 2.08 10.12 3.90
N THR A 113 1.00 10.84 4.20
CA THR A 113 0.08 10.50 5.29
C THR A 113 -1.12 9.74 4.74
N ALA A 114 -1.21 8.49 5.14
CA ALA A 114 -2.31 7.60 4.78
C ALA A 114 -3.37 7.55 5.89
N THR A 115 -4.62 7.56 5.47
CA THR A 115 -5.79 7.35 6.31
C THR A 115 -6.33 5.95 6.04
N PHE A 116 -6.55 5.20 7.10
CA PHE A 116 -6.98 3.81 7.06
C PHE A 116 -8.28 3.60 7.80
N ARG A 117 -9.10 2.65 7.32
CA ARG A 117 -10.17 2.01 8.10
C ARG A 117 -9.62 0.72 8.69
N LEU A 118 -9.69 0.62 10.01
CA LEU A 118 -9.22 -0.55 10.74
C LEU A 118 -10.14 -1.75 10.55
N THR A 119 -9.55 -2.94 10.47
CA THR A 119 -10.23 -4.23 10.34
C THR A 119 -9.60 -5.24 11.29
N GLU A 120 -10.31 -6.33 11.56
CA GLU A 120 -9.66 -7.53 12.08
C GLU A 120 -8.66 -8.08 11.03
N ARG A 121 -7.71 -8.85 11.52
CA ARG A 121 -6.77 -9.63 10.70
C ARG A 121 -6.47 -10.98 11.33
N PRO A 122 -6.04 -11.98 10.55
CA PRO A 122 -5.47 -13.22 11.09
C PRO A 122 -4.17 -12.93 11.84
N GLY A 123 -3.85 -13.75 12.83
CA GLY A 123 -2.62 -13.69 13.61
C GLY A 123 -2.82 -13.30 15.06
N PRO A 124 -1.73 -13.04 15.81
CA PRO A 124 -1.81 -12.73 17.22
C PRO A 124 -2.47 -11.36 17.48
N GLY A 125 -3.22 -11.27 18.58
CA GLY A 125 -3.95 -10.08 18.98
C GLY A 125 -5.32 -9.95 18.32
N SER A 126 -6.05 -8.92 18.72
CA SER A 126 -7.37 -8.56 18.18
C SER A 126 -7.44 -7.05 18.04
N CYS A 127 -8.03 -6.58 16.95
CA CYS A 127 -8.35 -5.17 16.78
C CYS A 127 -9.45 -4.72 17.76
N GLY A 128 -10.35 -5.62 18.12
CA GLY A 128 -11.41 -5.42 19.12
C GLY A 128 -12.24 -4.17 18.81
N SER A 129 -12.38 -3.28 19.78
CA SER A 129 -13.13 -2.02 19.63
C SER A 129 -12.51 -1.05 18.61
N GLY A 130 -11.29 -1.30 18.13
CA GLY A 130 -10.68 -0.53 17.05
C GLY A 130 -11.27 -0.82 15.68
N THR A 131 -11.93 -1.99 15.49
CA THR A 131 -12.51 -2.40 14.21
C THR A 131 -13.55 -1.39 13.73
N GLY A 132 -13.42 -0.98 12.45
CA GLY A 132 -14.26 0.06 11.84
C GLY A 132 -13.80 1.49 12.16
N GLY A 133 -12.88 1.67 13.11
CA GLY A 133 -12.27 2.97 13.43
C GLY A 133 -11.36 3.49 12.32
N VAL A 134 -10.93 4.73 12.46
CA VAL A 134 -10.02 5.39 11.53
C VAL A 134 -8.66 5.59 12.20
N ALA A 135 -7.59 5.23 11.51
CA ALA A 135 -6.22 5.51 11.91
C ALA A 135 -5.49 6.28 10.81
N LYS A 136 -4.51 7.08 11.23
CA LYS A 136 -3.60 7.78 10.31
C LYS A 136 -2.16 7.38 10.60
N THR A 137 -1.43 7.20 9.54
CA THR A 137 0.01 6.90 9.60
C THR A 137 0.73 7.74 8.57
N SER A 138 1.84 8.34 8.97
CA SER A 138 2.74 9.09 8.10
C SER A 138 3.92 8.21 7.73
N PHE A 139 4.27 8.21 6.47
CA PHE A 139 5.34 7.40 5.88
C PHE A 139 6.38 8.30 5.22
N VAL A 140 7.62 7.83 5.23
CA VAL A 140 8.65 8.25 4.27
C VAL A 140 8.96 7.05 3.41
N ILE A 141 8.71 7.17 2.10
CA ILE A 141 9.02 6.13 1.12
C ILE A 141 10.31 6.52 0.40
N ARG A 142 11.23 5.58 0.29
CA ARG A 142 12.48 5.73 -0.46
C ARG A 142 12.77 4.44 -1.22
N ASP A 143 13.07 4.57 -2.50
CA ASP A 143 13.38 3.44 -3.38
C ASP A 143 12.30 2.34 -3.34
N GLY A 144 11.01 2.74 -3.29
CA GLY A 144 9.88 1.82 -3.23
C GLY A 144 9.75 1.05 -1.91
N LYS A 145 10.37 1.54 -0.84
CA LYS A 145 10.35 0.92 0.50
C LYS A 145 10.00 1.93 1.59
N ILE A 146 9.39 1.44 2.67
CA ILE A 146 9.08 2.23 3.86
C ILE A 146 10.37 2.48 4.65
N ALA A 147 10.90 3.69 4.56
CA ALA A 147 12.07 4.14 5.32
C ALA A 147 11.66 4.64 6.71
N GLN A 148 10.46 5.21 6.84
CA GLN A 148 9.89 5.61 8.12
C GLN A 148 8.39 5.32 8.15
N TRP A 149 7.93 4.80 9.27
CA TRP A 149 6.54 4.57 9.61
C TRP A 149 6.23 5.29 10.93
N ARG A 150 5.23 6.18 10.96
CA ARG A 150 4.85 6.91 12.16
C ARG A 150 3.34 6.93 12.33
N ARG A 151 2.85 6.42 13.45
CA ARG A 151 1.44 6.57 13.82
C ARG A 151 1.14 8.04 14.15
N VAL A 152 0.16 8.61 13.47
CA VAL A 152 -0.35 9.95 13.77
C VAL A 152 -1.46 9.81 14.81
N GLY A 153 -1.31 10.47 15.96
CA GLY A 153 -2.34 10.46 17.00
C GLY A 153 -3.66 11.05 16.51
N ALA A 154 -4.77 10.64 17.08
CA ALA A 154 -6.11 11.07 16.73
C ALA A 154 -6.37 12.59 16.99
N GLY A 155 -5.38 13.36 17.37
CA GLY A 155 -5.50 14.77 17.76
C GLY A 155 -4.33 15.67 17.36
N GLY A 156 -3.47 15.27 16.40
CA GLY A 156 -2.28 16.03 16.06
C GLY A 156 -2.05 16.16 14.54
N GLY A 157 -2.80 17.02 13.87
CA GLY A 157 -2.38 17.59 12.61
C GLY A 157 -1.34 18.68 12.88
N GLY A 158 -0.06 18.32 12.85
CA GLY A 158 1.04 19.27 12.98
C GLY A 158 2.34 18.57 12.60
N ALA A 159 2.82 18.80 11.37
CA ALA A 159 4.22 18.58 11.09
C ALA A 159 5.04 19.41 12.10
N PRO A 160 6.13 18.87 12.69
CA PRO A 160 7.02 19.73 13.46
C PRO A 160 7.55 20.81 12.51
N ALA A 161 7.31 22.06 12.87
CA ALA A 161 7.89 23.20 12.18
C ALA A 161 9.41 23.04 12.17
N PRO A 162 10.09 23.39 11.05
CA PRO A 162 11.54 23.40 11.02
C PRO A 162 12.03 24.39 12.09
N SER A 163 12.83 23.91 13.03
CA SER A 163 13.48 24.73 14.02
C SER A 163 14.43 25.66 13.31
N SER A 164 14.06 26.93 13.19
CA SER A 164 14.94 27.99 12.75
C SER A 164 15.96 28.21 13.84
N SER A 165 17.16 27.68 13.68
CA SER A 165 18.33 28.08 14.47
C SER A 165 18.80 29.44 13.99
N THR A 166 18.67 30.45 14.82
CA THR A 166 19.35 31.74 14.68
C THR A 166 20.72 31.63 15.30
#